data_17856e46e118cb7d2642604511d19825
#
_entry.id   17856e46e118cb7d2642604511d19825
#
_cell.length_a   1.000
_cell.length_b   1.000
_cell.length_c   1.000
_cell.angle_alpha   90.00
_cell.angle_beta   90.00
_cell.angle_gamma   90.00
#
_symmetry.space_group_name_H-M   'P 1'
#
loop_
_entity.id
_entity.type
_entity.pdbx_description
1 polymer ?
#
loop_
_entity_poly.entity_id
_entity_poly.type
_entity_poly.pdbx_seq_one_letter_code
_entity_poly.pdbx_strand_id
1 'polypeptide(L)'
;MDLQFIQFNDAVDLSEVSIIPNFMPPSVQITGPDLTSVIEIQINGSKTSSFVVAGPTKIIAQIPASVVGQVINDVVAISSDFTASLRSLISFEIGDNPKKVSGIKALMQMWLKILMTTPGFDAFVKNLGGGAQQYIGGSYAASMNSSVSASFAIAIQQTTNQVLALQAKQTRLPDDERLLTTEMLGLRYDPNLPGLLVRVALYTQSGKRAIVNLEP
;
A
#
# COMPACT_ATOMS: atom_id res chain seq x y z
N MET A 1 -22.68 8.39 1.12
CA MET A 1 -21.59 8.78 0.20
C MET A 1 -20.52 7.72 0.38
N ASP A 2 -20.53 6.73 -0.50
CA ASP A 2 -19.56 5.63 -0.44
C ASP A 2 -18.30 6.03 -1.18
N LEU A 3 -17.20 6.08 -0.45
CA LEU A 3 -15.87 6.14 -1.04
C LEU A 3 -15.57 4.74 -1.60
N GLN A 4 -15.76 4.54 -2.89
CA GLN A 4 -15.26 3.33 -3.53
C GLN A 4 -13.77 3.50 -3.82
N PHE A 5 -12.98 2.64 -3.20
CA PHE A 5 -11.58 2.45 -3.58
C PHE A 5 -11.56 1.62 -4.87
N ILE A 6 -11.28 2.24 -6.00
CA ILE A 6 -11.44 1.60 -7.32
C ILE A 6 -10.27 0.71 -7.69
N GLN A 7 -9.10 0.89 -7.11
CA GLN A 7 -7.96 0.01 -7.37
C GLN A 7 -7.21 -0.33 -6.10
N PHE A 8 -7.34 -1.59 -5.68
CA PHE A 8 -6.33 -2.22 -4.87
C PHE A 8 -5.43 -2.98 -5.83
N ASN A 9 -4.20 -2.55 -5.95
CA ASN A 9 -3.21 -3.28 -6.73
C ASN A 9 -2.49 -4.22 -5.76
N ASP A 10 -2.79 -5.51 -5.86
CA ASP A 10 -2.14 -6.56 -5.08
C ASP A 10 -0.79 -6.99 -5.70
N ALA A 11 -0.42 -6.40 -6.83
CA ALA A 11 0.84 -6.68 -7.49
C ALA A 11 2.00 -5.95 -6.80
N VAL A 12 3.10 -6.66 -6.65
CA VAL A 12 4.34 -6.15 -6.07
C VAL A 12 5.25 -5.64 -7.18
N ASP A 13 5.90 -4.50 -6.95
CA ASP A 13 6.90 -3.97 -7.88
C ASP A 13 8.07 -4.93 -8.01
N LEU A 14 8.36 -5.37 -9.22
CA LEU A 14 9.49 -6.21 -9.55
C LEU A 14 10.58 -5.38 -10.20
N SER A 15 11.82 -5.57 -9.76
CA SER A 15 12.98 -4.85 -10.32
C SER A 15 13.60 -5.58 -11.49
N GLU A 16 13.70 -6.91 -11.40
CA GLU A 16 14.32 -7.75 -12.41
C GLU A 16 13.78 -9.18 -12.34
N VAL A 17 13.66 -9.81 -13.51
CA VAL A 17 13.32 -11.23 -13.65
C VAL A 17 14.35 -11.88 -14.53
N SER A 18 14.99 -12.95 -14.05
CA SER A 18 16.00 -13.70 -14.78
C SER A 18 15.76 -15.20 -14.70
N ILE A 19 15.98 -15.91 -15.82
CA ILE A 19 15.91 -17.39 -15.84
C ILE A 19 17.17 -17.93 -15.17
N ILE A 20 17.00 -18.89 -14.27
CA ILE A 20 18.15 -19.58 -13.65
C ILE A 20 18.57 -20.72 -14.59
N PRO A 21 19.75 -20.62 -15.24
CA PRO A 21 20.21 -21.65 -16.17
C PRO A 21 20.48 -22.98 -15.41
N ASN A 22 20.11 -24.08 -16.05
CA ASN A 22 20.36 -25.46 -15.56
C ASN A 22 19.71 -25.80 -14.21
N PHE A 23 18.70 -25.05 -13.76
CA PHE A 23 17.97 -25.38 -12.56
C PHE A 23 16.84 -26.39 -12.87
N MET A 24 16.70 -27.41 -12.03
CA MET A 24 15.66 -28.43 -12.18
C MET A 24 14.81 -28.48 -10.91
N PRO A 25 13.50 -28.25 -10.99
CA PRO A 25 12.72 -27.85 -12.20
C PRO A 25 13.07 -26.44 -12.69
N PRO A 26 12.80 -26.14 -13.99
CA PRO A 26 13.08 -24.83 -14.57
C PRO A 26 12.50 -23.71 -13.71
N SER A 27 13.32 -22.72 -13.39
CA SER A 27 12.94 -21.69 -12.41
C SER A 27 13.42 -20.30 -12.85
N VAL A 28 12.74 -19.29 -12.37
CA VAL A 28 13.13 -17.88 -12.49
C VAL A 28 13.53 -17.30 -11.16
N GLN A 29 14.49 -16.41 -11.17
CA GLN A 29 14.81 -15.54 -10.06
C GLN A 29 14.09 -14.21 -10.29
N ILE A 30 13.37 -13.76 -9.27
CA ILE A 30 12.64 -12.50 -9.24
C ILE A 30 13.26 -11.66 -8.15
N THR A 31 13.57 -10.39 -8.46
CA THR A 31 14.05 -9.41 -7.49
C THR A 31 13.08 -8.25 -7.40
N GLY A 32 12.97 -7.66 -6.22
CA GLY A 32 12.10 -6.54 -5.93
C GLY A 32 12.40 -5.92 -4.57
N PRO A 33 11.87 -4.75 -4.27
CA PRO A 33 12.20 -4.02 -3.04
C PRO A 33 11.68 -4.68 -1.76
N ASP A 34 10.54 -5.38 -1.83
CA ASP A 34 9.94 -6.10 -0.69
C ASP A 34 9.06 -7.24 -1.19
N LEU A 35 9.61 -8.44 -1.10
CA LEU A 35 8.97 -9.66 -1.59
C LEU A 35 8.52 -10.61 -0.47
N THR A 36 8.63 -10.18 0.79
CA THR A 36 8.34 -11.03 1.95
C THR A 36 6.88 -11.42 2.10
N SER A 37 5.99 -10.58 1.58
CA SER A 37 4.53 -10.77 1.65
C SER A 37 3.92 -11.44 0.43
N VAL A 38 4.74 -11.88 -0.53
CA VAL A 38 4.26 -12.54 -1.75
C VAL A 38 3.63 -13.89 -1.41
N ILE A 39 2.38 -14.08 -1.84
CA ILE A 39 1.61 -15.31 -1.64
C ILE A 39 1.33 -16.06 -2.94
N GLU A 40 1.46 -15.40 -4.07
CA GLU A 40 1.22 -16.00 -5.38
C GLU A 40 2.14 -15.37 -6.43
N ILE A 41 2.61 -16.18 -7.39
CA ILE A 41 3.35 -15.72 -8.55
C ILE A 41 2.68 -16.27 -9.80
N GLN A 42 2.50 -15.42 -10.79
CA GLN A 42 2.01 -15.77 -12.11
C GLN A 42 3.08 -15.44 -13.16
N ILE A 43 3.30 -16.35 -14.09
CA ILE A 43 4.24 -16.21 -15.19
C ILE A 43 3.45 -16.40 -16.49
N ASN A 44 3.44 -15.39 -17.36
CA ASN A 44 2.60 -15.34 -18.54
C ASN A 44 1.13 -15.70 -18.26
N GLY A 45 0.58 -15.18 -17.15
CA GLY A 45 -0.78 -15.46 -16.70
C GLY A 45 -1.02 -16.84 -16.09
N SER A 46 0.00 -17.71 -16.01
CA SER A 46 -0.10 -19.03 -15.41
C SER A 46 0.47 -19.02 -13.99
N LYS A 47 -0.31 -19.50 -13.01
CA LYS A 47 0.13 -19.61 -11.61
C LYS A 47 1.26 -20.64 -11.46
N THR A 48 2.33 -20.26 -10.74
CA THR A 48 3.42 -21.19 -10.41
C THR A 48 2.95 -22.21 -9.37
N SER A 49 3.46 -23.44 -9.50
CA SER A 49 3.16 -24.52 -8.54
C SER A 49 3.91 -24.37 -7.22
N SER A 50 5.11 -23.76 -7.26
CA SER A 50 5.90 -23.51 -6.06
C SER A 50 6.86 -22.34 -6.23
N PHE A 51 7.14 -21.65 -5.14
CA PHE A 51 8.19 -20.64 -5.04
C PHE A 51 8.76 -20.58 -3.65
N VAL A 52 9.96 -20.03 -3.52
CA VAL A 52 10.65 -19.85 -2.25
C VAL A 52 11.08 -18.39 -2.13
N VAL A 53 10.71 -17.74 -1.04
CA VAL A 53 11.22 -16.42 -0.68
C VAL A 53 12.62 -16.62 -0.08
N ALA A 54 13.65 -16.32 -0.89
CA ALA A 54 15.05 -16.49 -0.51
C ALA A 54 15.60 -15.31 0.30
N GLY A 55 14.81 -14.26 0.44
CA GLY A 55 15.14 -13.06 1.20
C GLY A 55 14.13 -11.93 0.92
N PRO A 56 14.25 -10.79 1.60
CA PRO A 56 13.29 -9.70 1.45
C PRO A 56 13.22 -9.12 0.04
N THR A 57 14.29 -9.28 -0.74
CA THR A 57 14.41 -8.73 -2.09
C THR A 57 14.50 -9.79 -3.19
N LYS A 58 14.33 -11.09 -2.83
CA LYS A 58 14.58 -12.18 -3.77
C LYS A 58 13.62 -13.34 -3.61
N ILE A 59 13.03 -13.78 -4.73
CA ILE A 59 12.24 -15.01 -4.83
C ILE A 59 12.82 -15.90 -5.92
N ILE A 60 12.71 -17.21 -5.72
CA ILE A 60 12.95 -18.23 -6.74
C ILE A 60 11.62 -18.93 -6.98
N ALA A 61 11.09 -18.83 -8.20
CA ALA A 61 9.81 -19.41 -8.58
C ALA A 61 9.96 -20.43 -9.71
N GLN A 62 9.26 -21.56 -9.58
CA GLN A 62 9.23 -22.58 -10.61
C GLN A 62 8.41 -22.09 -11.82
N ILE A 63 8.94 -22.29 -13.03
CA ILE A 63 8.20 -21.99 -14.26
C ILE A 63 7.06 -23.00 -14.41
N PRO A 64 5.80 -22.55 -14.58
CA PRO A 64 4.68 -23.45 -14.83
C PRO A 64 4.91 -24.31 -16.06
N ALA A 65 4.50 -25.56 -16.02
CA ALA A 65 4.69 -26.50 -17.15
C ALA A 65 4.08 -25.98 -18.46
N SER A 66 3.00 -25.21 -18.38
CA SER A 66 2.34 -24.56 -19.52
C SER A 66 3.20 -23.48 -20.19
N VAL A 67 4.22 -22.97 -19.50
CA VAL A 67 5.06 -21.84 -19.94
C VAL A 67 6.49 -22.29 -20.28
N VAL A 68 6.87 -23.51 -19.92
CA VAL A 68 8.21 -24.04 -20.23
C VAL A 68 8.46 -24.04 -21.73
N GLY A 69 9.58 -23.44 -22.15
CA GLY A 69 9.95 -23.28 -23.56
C GLY A 69 9.34 -22.08 -24.25
N GLN A 70 8.51 -21.30 -23.57
CA GLN A 70 7.99 -20.02 -24.09
C GLN A 70 8.87 -18.84 -23.64
N VAL A 71 8.77 -17.74 -24.36
CA VAL A 71 9.37 -16.48 -23.92
C VAL A 71 8.57 -15.95 -22.72
N ILE A 72 9.27 -15.62 -21.65
CA ILE A 72 8.64 -15.00 -20.47
C ILE A 72 8.53 -13.51 -20.73
N ASN A 73 7.32 -13.03 -20.94
CA ASN A 73 7.02 -11.63 -21.23
C ASN A 73 6.37 -10.92 -20.05
N ASP A 74 5.75 -11.68 -19.14
CA ASP A 74 4.99 -11.14 -18.03
C ASP A 74 5.20 -11.98 -16.77
N VAL A 75 5.57 -11.32 -15.69
CA VAL A 75 5.68 -11.93 -14.36
C VAL A 75 5.01 -11.02 -13.35
N VAL A 76 4.01 -11.54 -12.66
CA VAL A 76 3.25 -10.83 -11.62
C VAL A 76 3.42 -11.56 -10.30
N ALA A 77 3.90 -10.85 -9.29
CA ALA A 77 3.91 -11.32 -7.90
C ALA A 77 2.74 -10.65 -7.15
N ILE A 78 1.91 -11.47 -6.54
CA ILE A 78 0.74 -11.04 -5.78
C ILE A 78 1.07 -11.15 -4.30
N SER A 79 0.89 -10.05 -3.58
CA SER A 79 1.13 -9.97 -2.15
C SER A 79 -0.15 -10.24 -1.35
N SER A 80 0.03 -10.69 -0.11
CA SER A 80 -1.03 -10.65 0.90
C SER A 80 -1.35 -9.23 1.35
N ASP A 81 -0.51 -8.26 0.98
CA ASP A 81 -0.71 -6.87 1.32
C ASP A 81 -1.72 -6.21 0.39
N PHE A 82 -2.48 -5.29 0.95
CA PHE A 82 -3.39 -4.45 0.19
C PHE A 82 -2.70 -3.13 -0.13
N THR A 83 -2.66 -2.78 -1.41
CA THR A 83 -2.11 -1.51 -1.86
C THR A 83 -3.22 -0.58 -2.31
N ALA A 84 -3.20 0.67 -1.89
CA ALA A 84 -4.13 1.69 -2.32
C ALA A 84 -3.37 2.94 -2.79
N SER A 85 -3.77 3.51 -3.91
CA SER A 85 -3.25 4.78 -4.41
C SER A 85 -4.25 5.91 -4.16
N LEU A 86 -3.76 7.10 -3.85
CA LEU A 86 -4.62 8.27 -3.64
C LEU A 86 -5.38 8.64 -4.92
N ARG A 87 -4.80 8.45 -6.10
CA ARG A 87 -5.47 8.68 -7.39
C ARG A 87 -6.72 7.81 -7.58
N SER A 88 -6.70 6.61 -7.02
CA SER A 88 -7.85 5.70 -7.07
C SER A 88 -8.88 5.95 -5.97
N LEU A 89 -8.59 6.83 -5.02
CA LEU A 89 -9.44 7.11 -3.86
C LEU A 89 -10.54 8.15 -4.10
N ILE A 90 -10.48 8.90 -5.20
CA ILE A 90 -11.43 10.01 -5.47
C ILE A 90 -12.44 9.59 -6.53
N SER A 91 -13.09 8.46 -6.35
CA SER A 91 -14.32 8.16 -7.08
C SER A 91 -15.47 8.08 -6.10
N PHE A 92 -16.50 8.86 -6.38
CA PHE A 92 -17.74 8.84 -5.64
C PHE A 92 -18.75 8.04 -6.45
N GLU A 93 -19.19 6.90 -5.94
CA GLU A 93 -20.36 6.22 -6.49
C GLU A 93 -21.56 6.60 -5.62
N ILE A 94 -22.54 7.26 -6.25
CA ILE A 94 -23.83 7.53 -5.62
C ILE A 94 -24.73 6.37 -6.02
N GLY A 95 -24.93 5.42 -5.13
CA GLY A 95 -25.79 4.25 -5.36
C GLY A 95 -26.81 4.07 -4.24
N ASP A 96 -27.89 3.38 -4.54
CA ASP A 96 -29.00 3.14 -3.60
C ASP A 96 -28.64 2.15 -2.49
N ASN A 97 -27.52 1.41 -2.61
CA ASN A 97 -27.03 0.45 -1.62
C ASN A 97 -25.54 0.65 -1.32
N PRO A 98 -25.21 1.43 -0.29
CA PRO A 98 -23.83 1.60 0.13
C PRO A 98 -23.22 0.28 0.62
N LYS A 99 -22.18 -0.20 -0.07
CA LYS A 99 -21.44 -1.40 0.36
C LYS A 99 -20.60 -1.06 1.59
N LYS A 100 -20.88 -1.73 2.70
CA LYS A 100 -20.07 -1.59 3.91
C LYS A 100 -18.69 -2.21 3.66
N VAL A 101 -17.65 -1.40 3.80
CA VAL A 101 -16.27 -1.86 3.76
C VAL A 101 -15.90 -2.41 5.12
N SER A 102 -15.19 -3.54 5.16
CA SER A 102 -14.75 -4.22 6.39
C SER A 102 -13.28 -4.62 6.30
N GLY A 103 -12.74 -5.03 7.45
CA GLY A 103 -11.36 -5.50 7.55
C GLY A 103 -10.35 -4.38 7.33
N ILE A 104 -9.17 -4.76 6.88
CA ILE A 104 -8.06 -3.82 6.66
C ILE A 104 -8.43 -2.66 5.71
N LYS A 105 -9.38 -2.87 4.79
CA LYS A 105 -9.87 -1.82 3.90
C LYS A 105 -10.61 -0.73 4.66
N ALA A 106 -11.43 -1.09 5.66
CA ALA A 106 -12.09 -0.11 6.52
C ALA A 106 -11.08 0.68 7.36
N LEU A 107 -10.04 0.00 7.87
CA LEU A 107 -8.94 0.65 8.57
C LEU A 107 -8.22 1.67 7.67
N MET A 108 -7.88 1.28 6.43
CA MET A 108 -7.24 2.17 5.47
C MET A 108 -8.08 3.42 5.20
N GLN A 109 -9.38 3.24 4.98
CA GLN A 109 -10.30 4.37 4.76
C GLN A 109 -10.32 5.32 5.95
N MET A 110 -10.44 4.79 7.16
CA MET A 110 -10.45 5.60 8.37
C MET A 110 -9.14 6.36 8.54
N TRP A 111 -8.02 5.68 8.41
CA TRP A 111 -6.68 6.26 8.54
C TRP A 111 -6.45 7.36 7.52
N LEU A 112 -6.78 7.08 6.25
CA LEU A 112 -6.59 8.03 5.16
C LEU A 112 -7.49 9.27 5.31
N LYS A 113 -8.76 9.05 5.69
CA LYS A 113 -9.69 10.14 5.98
C LYS A 113 -9.11 11.09 7.03
N ILE A 114 -8.57 10.55 8.12
CA ILE A 114 -7.98 11.35 9.19
C ILE A 114 -6.70 12.03 8.70
N LEU A 115 -5.81 11.32 8.00
CA LEU A 115 -4.59 11.89 7.45
C LEU A 115 -4.87 13.12 6.55
N MET A 116 -5.89 13.01 5.70
CA MET A 116 -6.27 14.06 4.75
C MET A 116 -7.14 15.16 5.36
N THR A 117 -7.68 14.96 6.55
CA THR A 117 -8.49 16.00 7.21
C THR A 117 -7.57 17.09 7.76
N THR A 118 -7.93 18.35 7.49
CA THR A 118 -7.24 19.50 8.10
C THR A 118 -7.67 19.64 9.55
N PRO A 119 -6.75 19.76 10.51
CA PRO A 119 -7.09 20.02 11.91
C PRO A 119 -7.97 21.27 12.03
N GLY A 120 -9.02 21.18 12.85
CA GLY A 120 -9.98 22.28 13.02
C GLY A 120 -11.14 22.31 12.01
N PHE A 121 -11.14 21.45 11.00
CA PHE A 121 -12.24 21.36 10.05
C PHE A 121 -13.51 20.74 10.67
N ASP A 122 -13.33 19.77 11.56
CA ASP A 122 -14.47 19.16 12.28
C ASP A 122 -14.87 20.02 13.47
N ALA A 123 -16.12 20.52 13.44
CA ALA A 123 -16.67 21.37 14.49
C ALA A 123 -16.78 20.66 15.85
N PHE A 124 -16.95 19.33 15.86
CA PHE A 124 -17.11 18.53 17.07
C PHE A 124 -15.78 18.01 17.62
N VAL A 125 -14.80 17.79 16.74
CA VAL A 125 -13.47 17.26 17.13
C VAL A 125 -12.39 18.14 16.50
N LYS A 126 -12.16 19.31 17.10
CA LYS A 126 -11.25 20.34 16.56
C LYS A 126 -9.81 19.88 16.31
N ASN A 127 -9.35 18.87 17.03
CA ASN A 127 -7.97 18.37 16.91
C ASN A 127 -7.89 17.12 15.99
N LEU A 128 -9.00 16.72 15.33
CA LEU A 128 -8.98 15.58 14.42
C LEU A 128 -8.41 16.01 13.08
N GLY A 129 -7.42 15.27 12.62
CA GLY A 129 -6.80 15.44 11.31
C GLY A 129 -5.29 15.41 11.35
N GLY A 130 -4.69 14.84 10.30
CA GLY A 130 -3.24 14.82 10.06
C GLY A 130 -2.74 16.04 9.31
N GLY A 131 -3.62 16.73 8.56
CA GLY A 131 -3.28 17.91 7.77
C GLY A 131 -2.40 17.62 6.55
N ALA A 132 -2.29 16.36 6.13
CA ALA A 132 -1.43 15.99 5.00
C ALA A 132 -1.90 16.59 3.65
N GLN A 133 -3.17 16.95 3.54
CA GLN A 133 -3.76 17.54 2.34
C GLN A 133 -2.96 18.75 1.84
N GLN A 134 -2.41 19.56 2.73
CA GLN A 134 -1.64 20.76 2.38
C GLN A 134 -0.33 20.46 1.65
N TYR A 135 0.17 19.22 1.74
CA TYR A 135 1.42 18.78 1.12
C TYR A 135 1.21 18.02 -0.19
N ILE A 136 -0.02 17.67 -0.52
CA ILE A 136 -0.37 16.92 -1.73
C ILE A 136 -0.76 17.90 -2.83
N GLY A 137 -0.17 17.73 -4.01
CA GLY A 137 -0.42 18.61 -5.17
C GLY A 137 0.30 19.97 -5.13
N GLY A 138 1.13 20.21 -4.11
CA GLY A 138 1.98 21.39 -4.05
C GLY A 138 3.25 21.24 -4.91
N SER A 139 3.62 22.30 -5.62
CA SER A 139 4.94 22.35 -6.27
C SER A 139 5.99 22.74 -5.24
N TYR A 140 6.84 21.81 -4.85
CA TYR A 140 7.90 22.06 -3.88
C TYR A 140 9.25 22.15 -4.57
N ALA A 141 10.03 23.16 -4.20
CA ALA A 141 11.43 23.24 -4.62
C ALA A 141 12.25 22.11 -3.97
N ALA A 142 13.21 21.56 -4.69
CA ALA A 142 14.07 20.48 -4.19
C ALA A 142 14.74 20.82 -2.85
N SER A 143 14.97 22.09 -2.56
CA SER A 143 15.51 22.58 -1.29
C SER A 143 14.57 22.45 -0.09
N MET A 144 13.27 22.24 -0.31
CA MET A 144 12.26 22.10 0.75
C MET A 144 11.99 20.65 1.14
N ASN A 145 12.61 19.68 0.48
CA ASN A 145 12.31 18.25 0.65
C ASN A 145 12.48 17.76 2.11
N SER A 146 13.47 18.23 2.83
CA SER A 146 13.69 17.78 4.22
C SER A 146 12.61 18.28 5.18
N SER A 147 12.17 19.54 5.04
CA SER A 147 11.14 20.11 5.89
C SER A 147 9.75 19.53 5.60
N VAL A 148 9.44 19.31 4.33
CA VAL A 148 8.17 18.66 3.92
C VAL A 148 8.15 17.20 4.36
N SER A 149 9.27 16.49 4.24
CA SER A 149 9.42 15.11 4.73
C SER A 149 9.17 15.00 6.23
N ALA A 150 9.79 15.90 7.01
CA ALA A 150 9.60 15.93 8.46
C ALA A 150 8.13 16.24 8.83
N SER A 151 7.53 17.22 8.16
CA SER A 151 6.12 17.58 8.39
C SER A 151 5.17 16.42 8.04
N PHE A 152 5.47 15.70 6.96
CA PHE A 152 4.67 14.54 6.57
C PHE A 152 4.81 13.39 7.57
N ALA A 153 6.01 13.12 8.06
CA ALA A 153 6.24 12.13 9.10
C ALA A 153 5.47 12.47 10.39
N ILE A 154 5.44 13.75 10.78
CA ILE A 154 4.65 14.23 11.91
C ILE A 154 3.15 14.01 11.66
N ALA A 155 2.65 14.33 10.47
CA ALA A 155 1.24 14.12 10.11
C ALA A 155 0.84 12.63 10.18
N ILE A 156 1.68 11.72 9.69
CA ILE A 156 1.49 10.27 9.78
C ILE A 156 1.43 9.84 11.25
N GLN A 157 2.38 10.28 12.06
CA GLN A 157 2.44 9.92 13.50
C GLN A 157 1.22 10.44 14.27
N GLN A 158 0.82 11.68 14.01
CA GLN A 158 -0.39 12.27 14.62
C GLN A 158 -1.64 11.50 14.21
N THR A 159 -1.79 11.17 12.92
CA THR A 159 -2.91 10.38 12.42
C THR A 159 -2.95 9.00 13.09
N THR A 160 -1.81 8.33 13.19
CA THR A 160 -1.69 7.03 13.85
C THR A 160 -2.17 7.10 15.29
N ASN A 161 -1.70 8.07 16.05
CA ASN A 161 -2.10 8.27 17.45
C ASN A 161 -3.60 8.55 17.57
N GLN A 162 -4.17 9.34 16.66
CA GLN A 162 -5.60 9.64 16.65
C GLN A 162 -6.44 8.39 16.35
N VAL A 163 -6.04 7.58 15.36
CA VAL A 163 -6.71 6.31 15.04
C VAL A 163 -6.67 5.37 16.23
N LEU A 164 -5.52 5.18 16.85
CA LEU A 164 -5.38 4.36 18.05
C LEU A 164 -6.29 4.85 19.19
N ALA A 165 -6.34 6.16 19.43
CA ALA A 165 -7.19 6.76 20.45
C ALA A 165 -8.69 6.59 20.16
N LEU A 166 -9.11 6.66 18.88
CA LEU A 166 -10.49 6.40 18.48
C LEU A 166 -10.85 4.92 18.63
N GLN A 167 -9.95 4.02 18.24
CA GLN A 167 -10.16 2.58 18.32
C GLN A 167 -10.15 2.07 19.77
N ALA A 168 -9.42 2.70 20.67
CA ALA A 168 -9.44 2.36 22.09
C ALA A 168 -10.82 2.51 22.73
N LYS A 169 -11.69 3.36 22.15
CA LYS A 169 -13.08 3.54 22.60
C LYS A 169 -14.05 2.52 22.01
N GLN A 170 -13.61 1.70 21.04
CA GLN A 170 -14.44 0.75 20.30
C GLN A 170 -14.15 -0.69 20.77
N THR A 171 -14.97 -1.21 21.65
CA THR A 171 -14.75 -2.54 22.28
C THR A 171 -15.02 -3.71 21.33
N ARG A 172 -15.79 -3.50 20.25
CA ARG A 172 -16.23 -4.58 19.33
C ARG A 172 -15.58 -4.49 17.94
N LEU A 173 -14.47 -3.78 17.80
CA LEU A 173 -13.78 -3.68 16.52
C LEU A 173 -12.99 -4.98 16.27
N PRO A 174 -13.14 -5.63 15.08
CA PRO A 174 -12.34 -6.80 14.71
C PRO A 174 -10.84 -6.50 14.66
N ASP A 175 -9.99 -7.50 14.91
CA ASP A 175 -8.53 -7.32 14.95
C ASP A 175 -7.93 -6.95 13.58
N ASP A 176 -8.60 -7.31 12.48
CA ASP A 176 -8.21 -6.91 11.13
C ASP A 176 -8.62 -5.47 10.75
N GLU A 177 -9.43 -4.82 11.59
CA GLU A 177 -9.74 -3.39 11.53
C GLU A 177 -8.99 -2.57 12.58
N ARG A 178 -8.28 -3.23 13.52
CA ARG A 178 -7.48 -2.57 14.56
C ARG A 178 -6.09 -2.25 14.04
N LEU A 179 -5.74 -0.99 14.12
CA LEU A 179 -4.37 -0.55 13.83
C LEU A 179 -3.44 -1.04 14.94
N LEU A 180 -2.33 -1.66 14.56
CA LEU A 180 -1.22 -1.94 15.46
C LEU A 180 -0.20 -0.80 15.40
N THR A 181 0.26 -0.48 14.19
CA THR A 181 1.24 0.58 13.94
C THR A 181 1.21 1.01 12.48
N THR A 182 1.92 2.10 12.18
CA THR A 182 2.20 2.54 10.81
C THR A 182 3.69 2.72 10.62
N GLU A 183 4.17 2.52 9.41
CA GLU A 183 5.57 2.69 9.03
C GLU A 183 5.66 3.48 7.73
N MET A 184 6.47 4.50 7.68
CA MET A 184 6.77 5.21 6.44
C MET A 184 7.83 4.43 5.68
N LEU A 185 7.44 3.76 4.60
CA LEU A 185 8.32 2.92 3.79
C LEU A 185 9.23 3.74 2.88
N GLY A 186 8.77 4.92 2.48
CA GLY A 186 9.55 5.80 1.62
C GLY A 186 8.85 7.11 1.35
N LEU A 187 9.68 8.07 0.98
CA LEU A 187 9.26 9.38 0.54
C LEU A 187 10.17 9.76 -0.64
N ARG A 188 9.57 10.00 -1.79
CA ARG A 188 10.27 10.30 -3.01
C ARG A 188 9.69 11.54 -3.66
N TYR A 189 10.57 12.44 -4.06
CA TYR A 189 10.23 13.52 -4.96
C TYR A 189 10.53 13.09 -6.39
N ASP A 190 9.54 13.19 -7.28
CA ASP A 190 9.73 12.98 -8.71
C ASP A 190 9.69 14.35 -9.39
N PRO A 191 10.78 14.79 -10.03
CA PRO A 191 10.83 16.08 -10.72
C PRO A 191 9.87 16.16 -11.92
N ASN A 192 9.39 15.02 -12.42
CA ASN A 192 8.48 14.95 -13.56
C ASN A 192 6.99 14.90 -13.13
N LEU A 193 6.74 14.71 -11.86
CA LEU A 193 5.39 14.69 -11.28
C LEU A 193 5.25 15.87 -10.31
N PRO A 194 4.16 16.66 -10.40
CA PRO A 194 3.92 17.73 -9.43
C PRO A 194 3.55 17.13 -8.08
N GLY A 195 4.54 16.86 -7.23
CA GLY A 195 4.26 16.46 -5.87
C GLY A 195 5.20 15.43 -5.26
N LEU A 196 4.82 14.99 -4.08
CA LEU A 196 5.58 14.10 -3.23
C LEU A 196 4.93 12.71 -3.22
N LEU A 197 5.70 11.69 -3.60
CA LEU A 197 5.31 10.29 -3.49
C LEU A 197 5.63 9.81 -2.08
N VAL A 198 4.62 9.40 -1.33
CA VAL A 198 4.80 8.83 0.02
C VAL A 198 4.19 7.44 0.07
N ARG A 199 4.95 6.48 0.58
CA ARG A 199 4.49 5.12 0.84
C ARG A 199 4.42 4.87 2.33
N VAL A 200 3.26 4.43 2.81
CA VAL A 200 3.02 4.13 4.22
C VAL A 200 2.44 2.73 4.35
N ALA A 201 3.04 1.91 5.18
CA ALA A 201 2.47 0.63 5.58
C ALA A 201 1.62 0.81 6.84
N LEU A 202 0.44 0.19 6.85
CA LEU A 202 -0.42 0.03 8.02
C LEU A 202 -0.42 -1.43 8.42
N TYR A 203 -0.18 -1.70 9.68
CA TYR A 203 -0.20 -3.05 10.25
C TYR A 203 -1.41 -3.20 11.16
N THR A 204 -2.14 -4.30 11.02
CA THR A 204 -3.28 -4.62 11.89
C THR A 204 -2.88 -5.52 13.04
N GLN A 205 -3.70 -5.58 14.09
CA GLN A 205 -3.49 -6.51 15.20
C GLN A 205 -3.61 -7.98 14.76
N SER A 206 -4.33 -8.26 13.68
CA SER A 206 -4.40 -9.60 13.08
C SER A 206 -3.16 -9.99 12.26
N GLY A 207 -2.15 -9.12 12.15
CA GLY A 207 -0.92 -9.36 11.37
C GLY A 207 -1.03 -9.08 9.87
N LYS A 208 -2.15 -8.52 9.40
CA LYS A 208 -2.27 -8.08 8.00
C LYS A 208 -1.56 -6.75 7.81
N ARG A 209 -1.01 -6.56 6.60
CA ARG A 209 -0.38 -5.32 6.18
C ARG A 209 -1.15 -4.69 5.01
N ALA A 210 -1.27 -3.38 5.00
CA ALA A 210 -1.74 -2.61 3.85
C ALA A 210 -0.73 -1.52 3.49
N ILE A 211 -0.51 -1.29 2.21
CA ILE A 211 0.37 -0.23 1.72
C ILE A 211 -0.49 0.85 1.09
N VAL A 212 -0.31 2.08 1.55
CA VAL A 212 -0.96 3.27 1.01
C VAL A 212 0.07 4.07 0.24
N ASN A 213 -0.15 4.25 -1.06
CA ASN A 213 0.63 5.11 -1.91
C ASN A 213 -0.10 6.46 -2.01
N LEU A 214 0.52 7.50 -1.48
CA LEU A 214 0.04 8.87 -1.58
C LEU A 214 0.77 9.52 -2.75
N GLU A 215 0.08 9.60 -3.88
CA GLU A 215 0.56 10.26 -5.09
C GLU A 215 -0.25 11.55 -5.29
N PRO A 216 0.36 12.62 -5.82
CA PRO A 216 -0.34 13.87 -6.11
C PRO A 216 -1.41 13.73 -7.19
#